data_aeac7782cf17fd9a6221f98a9147faff
#
_entry.id   aeac7782cf17fd9a6221f98a9147faff
#
_cell.length_a   1.000
_cell.length_b   1.000
_cell.length_c   1.000
_cell.angle_alpha   90.00
_cell.angle_beta   90.00
_cell.angle_gamma   90.00
#
_symmetry.space_group_name_H-M   'P 1'
#
loop_
_entity.id
_entity.type
_entity.pdbx_description
1 polymer ?
#
loop_
_entity_poly.entity_id
_entity_poly.type
_entity_poly.pdbx_seq_one_letter_code
_entity_poly.pdbx_strand_id
1 'polypeptide(L)'
;MFALKYSSCFKKDLKRYKNNKIILDELGKILDILIKGKKLPLKNLNHPLKGEFKNCFECHIKPNVLLIYKIEKFEIIILLLRIGSHSELF
;
A
#
# COMPACT_ATOMS: atom_id res chain seq x y z
N MET A 1 9.09 15.14 -1.52
CA MET A 1 8.18 14.36 -0.69
C MET A 1 6.87 14.11 -1.44
N PHE A 2 6.37 12.88 -1.41
CA PHE A 2 5.14 12.52 -2.10
C PHE A 2 3.91 12.86 -1.27
N ALA A 3 2.82 13.24 -1.95
CA ALA A 3 1.51 13.35 -1.32
C ALA A 3 0.79 12.00 -1.43
N LEU A 4 -0.13 11.72 -0.52
CA LEU A 4 -0.93 10.49 -0.57
C LEU A 4 -2.30 10.77 -1.17
N LYS A 5 -2.76 9.85 -2.02
CA LYS A 5 -4.15 9.81 -2.46
C LYS A 5 -4.69 8.41 -2.20
N TYR A 6 -5.98 8.33 -1.95
CA TYR A 6 -6.66 7.09 -1.59
C TYR A 6 -7.75 6.80 -2.61
N SER A 7 -7.70 5.62 -3.22
CA SER A 7 -8.79 5.19 -4.10
C SER A 7 -10.03 4.89 -3.25
N SER A 8 -11.20 4.90 -3.88
CA SER A 8 -12.43 4.53 -3.19
C SER A 8 -12.40 3.09 -2.72
N CYS A 9 -11.79 2.21 -3.50
CA CYS A 9 -11.60 0.81 -3.11
C CYS A 9 -10.71 0.68 -1.87
N PHE A 10 -9.62 1.45 -1.81
CA PHE A 10 -8.74 1.44 -0.65
C PHE A 10 -9.49 1.89 0.61
N LYS A 11 -10.24 2.97 0.51
CA LYS A 11 -11.02 3.49 1.64
C LYS A 11 -12.01 2.45 2.16
N LYS A 12 -12.67 1.75 1.24
CA LYS A 12 -13.60 0.68 1.57
C LYS A 12 -12.89 -0.49 2.23
N ASP A 13 -11.76 -0.92 1.66
CA ASP A 13 -10.96 -2.00 2.22
C ASP A 13 -10.48 -1.66 3.63
N LEU A 14 -10.04 -0.42 3.85
CA LEU A 14 -9.46 0.02 5.11
C LEU A 14 -10.45 -0.08 6.28
N LYS A 15 -11.73 0.02 6.00
CA LYS A 15 -12.76 -0.11 7.04
C LYS A 15 -12.70 -1.45 7.76
N ARG A 16 -12.22 -2.51 7.08
CA ARG A 16 -12.06 -3.82 7.72
C ARG A 16 -11.01 -3.82 8.82
N TYR A 17 -10.10 -2.86 8.77
CA TYR A 17 -8.96 -2.78 9.70
C TYR A 17 -9.10 -1.63 10.70
N LYS A 18 -10.24 -0.95 10.74
CA LYS A 18 -10.43 0.23 11.60
C LYS A 18 -10.17 -0.02 13.09
N ASN A 19 -10.36 -1.26 13.54
CA ASN A 19 -10.13 -1.64 14.93
C ASN A 19 -8.87 -2.47 15.12
N ASN A 20 -8.05 -2.60 14.08
CA ASN A 20 -6.81 -3.36 14.13
C ASN A 20 -5.62 -2.43 14.24
N LYS A 21 -5.27 -2.09 15.48
CA LYS A 21 -4.21 -1.13 15.74
C LYS A 21 -2.86 -1.57 15.18
N ILE A 22 -2.56 -2.87 15.23
CA ILE A 22 -1.29 -3.38 14.73
C ILE A 22 -1.14 -3.12 13.24
N ILE A 23 -2.19 -3.43 12.46
CA ILE A 23 -2.18 -3.21 11.00
C ILE A 23 -2.09 -1.71 10.70
N LEU A 24 -2.87 -0.88 11.39
CA LEU A 24 -2.86 0.57 11.16
C LEU A 24 -1.50 1.19 11.49
N ASP A 25 -0.86 0.76 12.58
CA ASP A 25 0.46 1.25 12.94
C ASP A 25 1.52 0.85 11.92
N GLU A 26 1.51 -0.39 11.46
CA GLU A 26 2.45 -0.87 10.43
C GLU A 26 2.21 -0.17 9.09
N LEU A 27 0.95 0.04 8.72
CA LEU A 27 0.61 0.81 7.52
C LEU A 27 1.19 2.22 7.60
N GLY A 28 1.03 2.87 8.76
CA GLY A 28 1.56 4.22 8.97
C GLY A 28 3.07 4.29 8.77
N LYS A 29 3.81 3.29 9.27
CA LYS A 29 5.26 3.22 9.09
C LYS A 29 5.64 3.08 7.61
N ILE A 30 4.93 2.23 6.88
CA ILE A 30 5.17 2.03 5.45
C ILE A 30 4.90 3.31 4.68
N LEU A 31 3.77 3.97 4.94
CA LEU A 31 3.40 5.20 4.26
C LEU A 31 4.41 6.31 4.52
N ASP A 32 4.93 6.41 5.75
CA ASP A 32 5.95 7.38 6.08
C ASP A 32 7.22 7.20 5.24
N ILE A 33 7.63 5.95 5.05
CA ILE A 33 8.79 5.62 4.22
C ILE A 33 8.52 5.97 2.76
N LEU A 34 7.36 5.60 2.24
CA LEU A 34 7.00 5.85 0.84
C LEU A 34 6.90 7.35 0.54
N ILE A 35 6.31 8.12 1.46
CA ILE A 35 6.19 9.57 1.30
C ILE A 35 7.56 10.22 1.12
N LYS A 36 8.55 9.72 1.84
CA LYS A 36 9.92 10.24 1.77
C LYS A 36 10.69 9.74 0.56
N GLY A 37 10.09 8.91 -0.28
CA GLY A 37 10.73 8.35 -1.46
C GLY A 37 11.81 7.33 -1.15
N LYS A 38 11.79 6.76 0.04
CA LYS A 38 12.78 5.78 0.47
C LYS A 38 12.34 4.35 0.17
N LYS A 39 13.29 3.43 0.13
CA LYS A 39 12.99 2.02 -0.09
C LYS A 39 12.43 1.38 1.17
N LEU A 40 11.44 0.51 1.00
CA LEU A 40 10.90 -0.27 2.11
C LEU A 40 11.91 -1.32 2.58
N PRO A 41 11.89 -1.68 3.88
CA PRO A 41 12.70 -2.80 4.38
C PRO A 41 12.39 -4.09 3.64
N LEU A 42 13.36 -4.99 3.57
CA LEU A 42 13.20 -6.27 2.88
C LEU A 42 12.03 -7.11 3.43
N LYS A 43 11.74 -6.98 4.72
CA LYS A 43 10.63 -7.72 5.34
C LYS A 43 9.27 -7.41 4.71
N ASN A 44 9.14 -6.26 4.06
CA ASN A 44 7.88 -5.86 3.43
C ASN A 44 7.71 -6.42 2.02
N LEU A 45 8.72 -7.14 1.49
CA LEU A 45 8.65 -7.83 0.21
C LEU A 45 8.04 -6.98 -0.91
N ASN A 46 8.51 -5.73 -1.02
CA ASN A 46 8.03 -4.80 -2.03
C ASN A 46 8.44 -5.25 -3.44
N HIS A 47 7.47 -5.37 -4.34
CA HIS A 47 7.76 -5.77 -5.72
C HIS A 47 6.71 -5.25 -6.69
N PRO A 48 7.06 -5.10 -7.98
CA PRO A 48 6.10 -4.67 -8.99
C PRO A 48 5.11 -5.76 -9.33
N LEU A 49 3.90 -5.36 -9.74
CA LEU A 49 2.84 -6.25 -10.16
C LEU A 49 2.72 -6.28 -11.69
N LYS A 50 2.07 -7.33 -12.20
CA LYS A 50 1.81 -7.51 -13.62
C LYS A 50 0.31 -7.65 -13.86
N GLY A 51 -0.08 -7.70 -15.14
CA GLY A 51 -1.47 -7.91 -15.52
C GLY A 51 -2.35 -6.71 -15.17
N GLU A 52 -3.45 -6.97 -14.50
CA GLU A 52 -4.46 -5.97 -14.14
C GLU A 52 -3.87 -4.80 -13.34
N PHE A 53 -2.86 -5.09 -12.49
CA PHE A 53 -2.20 -4.08 -11.68
C PHE A 53 -0.86 -3.64 -12.24
N LYS A 54 -0.72 -3.64 -13.57
CA LYS A 54 0.48 -3.19 -14.23
C LYS A 54 0.84 -1.76 -13.80
N ASN A 55 2.14 -1.50 -13.59
CA ASN A 55 2.68 -0.24 -13.09
C ASN A 55 2.36 0.05 -11.62
N CYS A 56 1.85 -0.95 -10.89
CA CYS A 56 1.61 -0.86 -9.47
C CYS A 56 2.62 -1.72 -8.73
N PHE A 57 2.72 -1.48 -7.42
CA PHE A 57 3.57 -2.25 -6.52
C PHE A 57 2.73 -2.90 -5.45
N GLU A 58 3.23 -4.01 -4.93
CA GLU A 58 2.66 -4.70 -3.79
C GLU A 58 3.70 -4.75 -2.69
N CYS A 59 3.30 -4.51 -1.45
CA CYS A 59 4.15 -4.77 -0.30
C CYS A 59 3.33 -5.43 0.80
N HIS A 60 4.03 -6.09 1.73
CA HIS A 60 3.40 -6.78 2.85
C HIS A 60 3.44 -5.90 4.08
N ILE A 61 2.27 -5.51 4.59
CA ILE A 61 2.14 -4.81 5.87
C ILE A 61 2.40 -5.82 6.99
N LYS A 62 1.78 -6.98 6.86
CA LYS A 62 1.99 -8.18 7.65
C LYS A 62 1.94 -9.35 6.67
N PRO A 63 2.38 -10.57 7.05
CA PRO A 63 2.40 -11.69 6.10
C PRO A 63 1.10 -11.91 5.34
N ASN A 64 -0.04 -11.67 6.00
CA ASN A 64 -1.36 -11.89 5.38
C ASN A 64 -2.09 -10.61 5.01
N VAL A 65 -1.43 -9.44 5.07
CA VAL A 65 -2.08 -8.17 4.72
C VAL A 65 -1.18 -7.42 3.76
N LEU A 66 -1.70 -7.19 2.56
CA LEU A 66 -0.98 -6.58 1.45
C LEU A 66 -1.47 -5.17 1.20
N LEU A 67 -0.57 -4.32 0.69
CA LEU A 67 -0.90 -2.99 0.20
C LEU A 67 -0.52 -2.92 -1.27
N ILE A 68 -1.46 -2.51 -2.12
CA ILE A 68 -1.21 -2.25 -3.53
C ILE A 68 -1.22 -0.75 -3.73
N TYR A 69 -0.16 -0.21 -4.32
CA TYR A 69 -0.02 1.22 -4.52
C TYR A 69 0.67 1.53 -5.85
N LYS A 70 0.55 2.78 -6.29
CA LYS A 70 1.16 3.26 -7.52
C LYS A 70 1.89 4.57 -7.24
N ILE A 71 3.06 4.74 -7.83
CA ILE A 71 3.83 5.97 -7.71
C ILE A 71 3.64 6.80 -8.98
N GLU A 72 3.08 7.99 -8.83
CA GLU A 72 2.91 8.95 -9.93
C GLU A 72 4.00 10.01 -9.80
N LYS A 73 5.12 9.80 -10.49
CA LYS A 73 6.30 10.64 -10.33
C LYS A 73 6.10 12.08 -10.78
N PHE A 74 5.38 12.29 -11.88
CA PHE A 74 5.14 13.65 -12.38
C PHE A 74 4.30 14.47 -11.41
N GLU A 75 3.31 13.85 -10.80
CA GLU A 75 2.42 14.52 -9.86
C GLU A 75 2.93 14.48 -8.44
N ILE A 76 4.00 13.71 -8.20
CA ILE A 76 4.59 13.51 -6.88
C ILE A 76 3.55 12.96 -5.91
N ILE A 77 2.83 11.93 -6.36
CA ILE A 77 1.73 11.31 -5.61
C ILE A 77 1.96 9.82 -5.46
N ILE A 78 1.61 9.29 -4.30
CA ILE A 78 1.49 7.86 -4.09
C ILE A 78 0.00 7.57 -3.96
N LEU A 79 -0.52 6.79 -4.89
CA LEU A 79 -1.92 6.41 -4.92
C LEU A 79 -2.09 5.05 -4.26
N LEU A 80 -2.83 5.00 -3.15
CA LEU A 80 -3.13 3.76 -2.44
C LEU A 80 -4.37 3.13 -3.07
N LEU A 81 -4.21 1.95 -3.66
CA LEU A 81 -5.24 1.31 -4.47
C LEU A 81 -6.06 0.28 -3.70
N ARG A 82 -5.40 -0.62 -2.98
CA ARG A 82 -6.06 -1.70 -2.25
C ARG A 82 -5.29 -2.07 -1.00
N ILE A 83 -5.99 -2.57 0.01
CA ILE A 83 -5.40 -3.20 1.19
C ILE A 83 -6.25 -4.40 1.56
N GLY A 84 -5.61 -5.53 1.84
CA GLY A 84 -6.33 -6.74 2.23
C GLY A 84 -5.47 -7.97 2.15
N SER A 85 -6.07 -9.13 2.39
CA SER A 85 -5.38 -10.41 2.25
C SER A 85 -5.23 -10.76 0.77
N HIS A 86 -4.34 -11.70 0.48
CA HIS A 86 -4.12 -12.14 -0.91
C HIS A 86 -5.43 -12.62 -1.55
N SER A 87 -6.20 -13.42 -0.82
CA SER A 87 -7.47 -13.94 -1.34
C SER A 87 -8.53 -12.85 -1.53
N GLU A 88 -8.47 -11.78 -0.76
CA GLU A 88 -9.41 -10.66 -0.92
C GLU A 88 -9.08 -9.80 -2.13
N LEU A 89 -7.80 -9.70 -2.50
CA LEU A 89 -7.36 -8.80 -3.57
C LEU A 89 -7.17 -9.50 -4.91
N PHE A 90 -7.01 -10.82 -4.91
CA PHE A 90 -6.71 -11.59 -6.13
C PHE A 90 -7.59 -12.84 -6.32
#